data_d621d228f6d18a9f1d744a867742d9d2
#
_entry.id   d621d228f6d18a9f1d744a867742d9d2
#
_cell.length_a   1.000
_cell.length_b   1.000
_cell.length_c   1.000
_cell.angle_alpha   90.00
_cell.angle_beta   90.00
_cell.angle_gamma   90.00
#
_symmetry.space_group_name_H-M   'P 1'
#
loop_
_entity.id
_entity.type
_entity.pdbx_description
1 polymer ?
#
loop_
_entity_poly.entity_id
_entity_poly.type
_entity_poly.pdbx_seq_one_letter_code
_entity_poly.pdbx_strand_id
1 'polypeptide(L)'
;MTDSAQPPDQLLAERLRSGDREALGVLYDRYASVAMAVAVRVVSDRELAEDLVHDAYVAVWQKIDRFDPSRGSLRSWLLTIVRNRAIDRLRGTRPSIEVGEADEQSLLRTGANPTWEATVQRRSAAELRNALAQLPDEQRQAVELAYFGGRTYREIAVLTGVPHGTANGRLRLALAKLRDNLSLTDAAPLSVQPDRMSVEGMDR
;
A
#
# COMPACT_ATOMS: atom_id res chain seq x y z
N MET A 1 -25.64 4.16 25.03
CA MET A 1 -24.53 4.50 24.12
C MET A 1 -24.03 3.16 23.62
N THR A 2 -24.56 2.71 22.50
CA THR A 2 -24.20 1.44 21.85
C THR A 2 -22.83 1.60 21.21
N ASP A 3 -21.85 0.89 21.74
CA ASP A 3 -20.54 0.68 21.11
C ASP A 3 -20.80 -0.04 19.78
N SER A 4 -20.94 0.73 18.70
CA SER A 4 -21.14 0.20 17.36
C SER A 4 -19.77 -0.25 16.84
N ALA A 5 -19.37 -1.47 17.25
CA ALA A 5 -18.23 -2.15 16.66
C ALA A 5 -18.40 -2.11 15.12
N GLN A 6 -17.51 -1.39 14.44
CA GLN A 6 -17.57 -1.24 12.99
C GLN A 6 -17.53 -2.63 12.33
N PRO A 7 -18.39 -2.92 11.35
CA PRO A 7 -18.43 -4.23 10.72
C PRO A 7 -17.07 -4.58 10.10
N PRO A 8 -16.64 -5.85 10.15
CA PRO A 8 -15.40 -6.28 9.51
C PRO A 8 -15.45 -6.04 7.99
N ASP A 9 -14.30 -5.81 7.36
CA ASP A 9 -14.19 -5.49 5.94
C ASP A 9 -14.86 -6.52 5.01
N GLN A 10 -14.89 -7.80 5.42
CA GLN A 10 -15.56 -8.84 4.63
C GLN A 10 -17.09 -8.62 4.59
N LEU A 11 -17.69 -8.36 5.75
CA LEU A 11 -19.11 -8.05 5.84
C LEU A 11 -19.45 -6.74 5.09
N LEU A 12 -18.53 -5.76 5.16
CA LEU A 12 -18.70 -4.52 4.43
C LEU A 12 -18.68 -4.73 2.91
N ALA A 13 -17.81 -5.61 2.42
CA ALA A 13 -17.75 -5.96 1.01
C ALA A 13 -19.03 -6.72 0.55
N GLU A 14 -19.59 -7.59 1.37
CA GLU A 14 -20.84 -8.29 1.08
C GLU A 14 -22.03 -7.32 1.03
N ARG A 15 -22.13 -6.39 1.97
CA ARG A 15 -23.14 -5.32 1.96
C ARG A 15 -23.04 -4.43 0.72
N LEU A 16 -21.83 -4.07 0.31
CA LEU A 16 -21.60 -3.31 -0.92
C LEU A 16 -22.08 -4.09 -2.16
N ARG A 17 -21.81 -5.41 -2.24
CA ARG A 17 -22.30 -6.27 -3.34
C ARG A 17 -23.81 -6.36 -3.40
N SER A 18 -24.48 -6.33 -2.24
CA SER A 18 -25.95 -6.33 -2.19
C SER A 18 -26.57 -4.97 -2.53
N GLY A 19 -25.76 -3.96 -2.87
CA GLY A 19 -26.25 -2.62 -3.22
C GLY A 19 -26.58 -1.74 -2.01
N ASP A 20 -26.08 -2.06 -0.84
CA ASP A 20 -26.31 -1.29 0.39
C ASP A 20 -25.48 0.00 0.36
N ARG A 21 -26.15 1.14 0.16
CA ARG A 21 -25.52 2.47 0.08
C ARG A 21 -24.93 2.91 1.41
N GLU A 22 -25.47 2.50 2.54
CA GLU A 22 -24.92 2.85 3.85
C GLU A 22 -23.54 2.22 4.04
N ALA A 23 -23.32 1.04 3.48
CA ALA A 23 -22.00 0.39 3.50
C ALA A 23 -20.93 1.22 2.79
N LEU A 24 -21.29 1.99 1.74
CA LEU A 24 -20.35 2.90 1.10
C LEU A 24 -19.97 4.08 2.01
N GLY A 25 -20.94 4.62 2.77
CA GLY A 25 -20.69 5.64 3.78
C GLY A 25 -19.74 5.14 4.87
N VAL A 26 -19.99 3.93 5.40
CA VAL A 26 -19.09 3.30 6.39
C VAL A 26 -17.67 3.08 5.83
N LEU A 27 -17.56 2.67 4.57
CA LEU A 27 -16.26 2.52 3.91
C LEU A 27 -15.54 3.87 3.78
N TYR A 28 -16.30 4.92 3.42
CA TYR A 28 -15.78 6.27 3.32
C TYR A 28 -15.24 6.77 4.66
N ASP A 29 -16.06 6.74 5.71
CA ASP A 29 -15.69 7.21 7.06
C ASP A 29 -14.44 6.48 7.59
N ARG A 30 -14.30 5.20 7.25
CA ARG A 30 -13.18 4.38 7.69
C ARG A 30 -11.87 4.69 6.98
N TYR A 31 -11.90 4.95 5.68
CA TYR A 31 -10.68 4.97 4.86
C TYR A 31 -10.42 6.26 4.09
N ALA A 32 -11.31 7.26 4.12
CA ALA A 32 -11.15 8.49 3.35
C ALA A 32 -9.86 9.24 3.70
N SER A 33 -9.48 9.30 4.98
CA SER A 33 -8.26 9.99 5.40
C SER A 33 -6.99 9.35 4.83
N VAL A 34 -6.94 8.01 4.81
CA VAL A 34 -5.81 7.27 4.23
C VAL A 34 -5.82 7.35 2.71
N ALA A 35 -6.99 7.23 2.08
CA ALA A 35 -7.16 7.40 0.65
C ALA A 35 -6.68 8.78 0.19
N MET A 36 -7.08 9.83 0.94
CA MET A 36 -6.64 11.21 0.71
C MET A 36 -5.12 11.37 0.84
N ALA A 37 -4.52 10.78 1.88
CA ALA A 37 -3.08 10.84 2.06
C ALA A 37 -2.31 10.18 0.89
N VAL A 38 -2.82 9.06 0.36
CA VAL A 38 -2.26 8.39 -0.82
C VAL A 38 -2.40 9.26 -2.06
N ALA A 39 -3.58 9.82 -2.32
CA ALA A 39 -3.81 10.67 -3.49
C ALA A 39 -2.93 11.92 -3.47
N VAL A 40 -2.92 12.67 -2.36
CA VAL A 40 -2.07 13.87 -2.20
C VAL A 40 -0.59 13.56 -2.37
N ARG A 41 -0.13 12.42 -1.84
CA ARG A 41 1.28 12.00 -2.02
C ARG A 41 1.67 11.79 -3.48
N VAL A 42 0.71 11.36 -4.31
CA VAL A 42 0.95 11.11 -5.74
C VAL A 42 0.82 12.38 -6.55
N VAL A 43 -0.29 13.15 -6.40
CA VAL A 43 -0.55 14.30 -7.28
C VAL A 43 0.00 15.62 -6.74
N SER A 44 0.33 15.71 -5.45
CA SER A 44 0.82 16.92 -4.76
C SER A 44 -0.14 18.11 -4.84
N ASP A 45 -1.42 17.86 -5.14
CA ASP A 45 -2.50 18.85 -5.25
C ASP A 45 -3.69 18.30 -4.46
N ARG A 46 -4.18 19.09 -3.50
CA ARG A 46 -5.23 18.66 -2.58
C ARG A 46 -6.60 18.60 -3.25
N GLU A 47 -6.94 19.60 -4.04
CA GLU A 47 -8.23 19.69 -4.72
C GLU A 47 -8.37 18.54 -5.74
N LEU A 48 -7.33 18.34 -6.54
CA LEU A 48 -7.28 17.21 -7.45
C LEU A 48 -7.32 15.85 -6.72
N ALA A 49 -6.69 15.75 -5.55
CA ALA A 49 -6.74 14.52 -4.75
C ALA A 49 -8.14 14.22 -4.21
N GLU A 50 -8.91 15.25 -3.83
CA GLU A 50 -10.31 15.11 -3.39
C GLU A 50 -11.18 14.53 -4.51
N ASP A 51 -11.08 15.05 -5.71
CA ASP A 51 -11.77 14.53 -6.90
C ASP A 51 -11.41 13.07 -7.19
N LEU A 52 -10.12 12.74 -7.16
CA LEU A 52 -9.62 11.39 -7.42
C LEU A 52 -10.09 10.38 -6.36
N VAL A 53 -10.15 10.80 -5.09
CA VAL A 53 -10.68 9.97 -4.01
C VAL A 53 -12.18 9.74 -4.22
N HIS A 54 -12.95 10.79 -4.50
CA HIS A 54 -14.37 10.65 -4.80
C HIS A 54 -14.61 9.66 -5.95
N ASP A 55 -13.93 9.84 -7.05
CA ASP A 55 -13.98 8.94 -8.21
C ASP A 55 -13.60 7.49 -7.87
N ALA A 56 -12.63 7.31 -6.96
CA ALA A 56 -12.23 5.98 -6.53
C ALA A 56 -13.35 5.27 -5.75
N TYR A 57 -14.09 5.96 -4.89
CA TYR A 57 -15.24 5.38 -4.18
C TYR A 57 -16.39 5.03 -5.13
N VAL A 58 -16.64 5.86 -6.14
CA VAL A 58 -17.59 5.53 -7.22
C VAL A 58 -17.15 4.27 -7.95
N ALA A 59 -15.85 4.14 -8.25
CA ALA A 59 -15.32 2.95 -8.92
C ALA A 59 -15.38 1.70 -8.03
N VAL A 60 -15.17 1.83 -6.72
CA VAL A 60 -15.38 0.73 -5.76
C VAL A 60 -16.81 0.25 -5.82
N TRP A 61 -17.78 1.16 -5.73
CA TRP A 61 -19.21 0.83 -5.83
C TRP A 61 -19.55 0.08 -7.13
N GLN A 62 -19.04 0.56 -8.26
CA GLN A 62 -19.32 -0.03 -9.59
C GLN A 62 -18.63 -1.38 -9.82
N LYS A 63 -17.51 -1.64 -9.13
CA LYS A 63 -16.63 -2.78 -9.41
C LYS A 63 -16.49 -3.74 -8.22
N ILE A 64 -17.33 -3.61 -7.18
CA ILE A 64 -17.21 -4.41 -5.96
C ILE A 64 -17.28 -5.92 -6.23
N ASP A 65 -17.98 -6.35 -7.28
CA ASP A 65 -18.04 -7.75 -7.71
C ASP A 65 -16.68 -8.32 -8.12
N ARG A 66 -15.72 -7.45 -8.48
CA ARG A 66 -14.35 -7.85 -8.84
C ARG A 66 -13.43 -7.96 -7.63
N PHE A 67 -13.88 -7.54 -6.46
CA PHE A 67 -13.09 -7.67 -5.25
C PHE A 67 -13.03 -9.13 -4.81
N ASP A 68 -11.81 -9.66 -4.68
CA ASP A 68 -11.52 -11.01 -4.20
C ASP A 68 -10.81 -10.94 -2.84
N PRO A 69 -11.48 -11.34 -1.74
CA PRO A 69 -10.89 -11.28 -0.40
C PRO A 69 -9.69 -12.21 -0.21
N SER A 70 -9.53 -13.23 -1.06
CA SER A 70 -8.35 -14.11 -1.02
C SER A 70 -7.08 -13.41 -1.52
N ARG A 71 -7.23 -12.34 -2.30
CA ARG A 71 -6.12 -11.56 -2.89
C ARG A 71 -5.72 -10.35 -2.06
N GLY A 72 -6.49 -10.00 -1.03
CA GLY A 72 -6.17 -8.87 -0.18
C GLY A 72 -7.39 -8.29 0.55
N SER A 73 -7.21 -7.26 1.38
CA SER A 73 -8.30 -6.61 2.09
C SER A 73 -9.01 -5.58 1.22
N LEU A 74 -10.25 -5.24 1.62
CA LEU A 74 -11.04 -4.19 0.97
C LEU A 74 -10.31 -2.84 0.99
N ARG A 75 -9.60 -2.55 2.09
CA ARG A 75 -8.75 -1.35 2.22
C ARG A 75 -7.70 -1.27 1.12
N SER A 76 -6.91 -2.35 0.86
CA SER A 76 -5.85 -2.26 -0.14
C SER A 76 -6.38 -2.18 -1.55
N TRP A 77 -7.47 -2.88 -1.80
CA TRP A 77 -8.11 -2.81 -3.09
C TRP A 77 -8.60 -1.38 -3.39
N LEU A 78 -9.22 -0.71 -2.41
CA LEU A 78 -9.57 0.72 -2.51
C LEU A 78 -8.33 1.58 -2.75
N LEU A 79 -7.27 1.43 -1.91
CA LEU A 79 -6.08 2.26 -2.03
C LEU A 79 -5.33 2.04 -3.35
N THR A 80 -5.38 0.83 -3.91
CA THR A 80 -4.86 0.53 -5.25
C THR A 80 -5.65 1.29 -6.33
N ILE A 81 -6.98 1.35 -6.22
CA ILE A 81 -7.81 2.12 -7.15
C ILE A 81 -7.47 3.62 -7.06
N VAL A 82 -7.38 4.18 -5.84
CA VAL A 82 -7.00 5.58 -5.61
C VAL A 82 -5.64 5.88 -6.23
N ARG A 83 -4.63 5.07 -5.91
CA ARG A 83 -3.27 5.24 -6.42
C ARG A 83 -3.22 5.18 -7.94
N ASN A 84 -3.85 4.19 -8.55
CA ASN A 84 -3.83 4.03 -10.00
C ASN A 84 -4.49 5.22 -10.70
N ARG A 85 -5.64 5.72 -10.21
CA ARG A 85 -6.27 6.94 -10.75
C ARG A 85 -5.36 8.16 -10.63
N ALA A 86 -4.68 8.31 -9.49
CA ALA A 86 -3.74 9.41 -9.27
C ALA A 86 -2.52 9.32 -10.22
N ILE A 87 -1.98 8.12 -10.46
CA ILE A 87 -0.90 7.89 -11.43
C ILE A 87 -1.36 8.15 -12.86
N ASP A 88 -2.55 7.68 -13.25
CA ASP A 88 -3.12 7.89 -14.59
C ASP A 88 -3.30 9.39 -14.84
N ARG A 89 -3.77 10.14 -13.85
CA ARG A 89 -3.88 11.59 -13.92
C ARG A 89 -2.53 12.27 -14.13
N LEU A 90 -1.51 11.88 -13.36
CA LEU A 90 -0.15 12.39 -13.52
C LEU A 90 0.44 12.08 -14.91
N ARG A 91 0.16 10.89 -15.45
CA ARG A 91 0.64 10.48 -16.77
C ARG A 91 0.00 11.30 -17.87
N GLY A 92 -1.31 11.58 -17.76
CA GLY A 92 -2.01 12.45 -18.71
C GLY A 92 -1.53 13.90 -18.74
N THR A 93 -0.84 14.37 -17.69
CA THR A 93 -0.31 15.74 -17.57
C THR A 93 1.19 15.85 -17.78
N ARG A 94 1.93 14.73 -17.84
CA ARG A 94 3.39 14.72 -17.99
C ARG A 94 3.81 14.55 -19.45
N PRO A 95 4.86 15.26 -19.91
CA PRO A 95 5.50 14.90 -21.17
C PRO A 95 5.96 13.45 -21.11
N SER A 96 5.58 12.64 -22.11
CA SER A 96 6.08 11.27 -22.20
C SER A 96 7.60 11.31 -22.39
N ILE A 97 8.32 10.63 -21.50
CA ILE A 97 9.69 10.25 -21.79
C ILE A 97 9.57 9.22 -22.91
N GLU A 98 10.08 9.54 -24.11
CA GLU A 98 10.08 8.61 -25.24
C GLU A 98 10.80 7.31 -24.88
N VAL A 99 10.04 6.33 -24.45
CA VAL A 99 10.50 4.99 -24.12
C VAL A 99 9.60 4.05 -24.91
N GLY A 100 10.17 3.36 -25.88
CA GLY A 100 9.42 2.49 -26.81
C GLY A 100 8.38 1.60 -26.14
N GLU A 101 7.28 1.39 -26.81
CA GLU A 101 5.95 0.92 -26.37
C GLU A 101 5.83 -0.47 -25.69
N ALA A 102 6.91 -1.23 -25.51
CA ALA A 102 6.80 -2.65 -25.21
C ALA A 102 6.56 -3.06 -23.73
N ASP A 103 6.68 -2.15 -22.72
CA ASP A 103 6.65 -2.55 -21.29
C ASP A 103 5.69 -1.77 -20.39
N GLU A 104 4.81 -0.95 -20.94
CA GLU A 104 3.94 -0.05 -20.15
C GLU A 104 2.96 -0.81 -19.23
N GLN A 105 2.54 -2.02 -19.62
CA GLN A 105 1.56 -2.80 -18.84
C GLN A 105 2.18 -3.60 -17.69
N SER A 106 3.49 -3.80 -17.65
CA SER A 106 4.14 -4.71 -16.69
C SER A 106 4.23 -4.12 -15.28
N LEU A 107 4.44 -2.80 -15.12
CA LEU A 107 4.59 -2.17 -13.79
C LEU A 107 3.28 -1.87 -13.09
N LEU A 108 2.22 -1.57 -13.83
CA LEU A 108 0.88 -1.43 -13.26
C LEU A 108 0.37 -2.78 -12.71
N ARG A 109 0.85 -3.89 -13.28
CA ARG A 109 0.56 -5.26 -12.82
C ARG A 109 1.50 -5.71 -11.70
N THR A 110 2.72 -5.15 -11.59
CA THR A 110 3.70 -5.50 -10.55
C THR A 110 3.49 -4.69 -9.27
N GLY A 111 2.85 -3.50 -9.34
CA GLY A 111 2.34 -2.79 -8.16
C GLY A 111 1.16 -3.51 -7.49
N ALA A 112 0.52 -4.44 -8.19
CA ALA A 112 -0.46 -5.38 -7.69
C ALA A 112 0.18 -6.75 -7.38
N ASN A 113 1.34 -6.77 -6.70
CA ASN A 113 1.80 -8.01 -6.09
C ASN A 113 0.93 -8.25 -4.84
N PRO A 114 -0.03 -9.22 -4.89
CA PRO A 114 -0.98 -9.44 -3.80
C PRO A 114 -0.29 -9.67 -2.46
N THR A 115 0.91 -10.25 -2.52
CA THR A 115 1.74 -10.56 -1.34
C THR A 115 2.31 -9.30 -0.70
N TRP A 116 2.71 -8.30 -1.50
CA TRP A 116 3.22 -7.03 -1.00
C TRP A 116 2.09 -6.18 -0.38
N GLU A 117 1.00 -6.03 -1.09
CA GLU A 117 -0.17 -5.27 -0.61
C GLU A 117 -0.75 -5.88 0.68
N ALA A 118 -0.87 -7.19 0.76
CA ALA A 118 -1.32 -7.87 1.97
C ALA A 118 -0.36 -7.67 3.17
N THR A 119 0.94 -7.56 2.92
CA THR A 119 1.95 -7.33 3.96
C THR A 119 1.89 -5.89 4.48
N VAL A 120 1.77 -4.91 3.58
CA VAL A 120 1.66 -3.48 3.95
C VAL A 120 0.39 -3.18 4.75
N GLN A 121 -0.68 -3.92 4.53
CA GLN A 121 -1.98 -3.67 5.15
C GLN A 121 -2.05 -3.93 6.65
N ARG A 122 -1.27 -4.87 7.13
CA ARG A 122 -1.26 -5.26 8.55
C ARG A 122 -0.37 -4.36 9.40
N ARG A 123 0.33 -3.40 8.78
CA ARG A 123 1.36 -2.60 9.44
C ARG A 123 0.97 -1.15 9.64
N SER A 124 1.45 -0.57 10.72
CA SER A 124 1.29 0.85 10.97
C SER A 124 2.11 1.68 9.96
N ALA A 125 1.71 2.92 9.73
CA ALA A 125 2.48 3.85 8.90
C ALA A 125 3.90 4.10 9.45
N ALA A 126 4.11 3.92 10.75
CA ALA A 126 5.41 4.05 11.40
C ALA A 126 6.33 2.87 11.04
N GLU A 127 5.83 1.64 11.11
CA GLU A 127 6.60 0.44 10.72
C GLU A 127 7.01 0.48 9.26
N LEU A 128 6.09 0.88 8.37
CA LEU A 128 6.41 1.03 6.95
C LEU A 128 7.47 2.12 6.71
N ARG A 129 7.38 3.28 7.39
CA ARG A 129 8.40 4.32 7.29
C ARG A 129 9.76 3.82 7.78
N ASN A 130 9.80 3.10 8.89
CA ASN A 130 11.03 2.54 9.42
C ASN A 130 11.63 1.49 8.47
N ALA A 131 10.82 0.61 7.89
CA ALA A 131 11.28 -0.36 6.92
C ALA A 131 11.83 0.31 5.65
N LEU A 132 11.17 1.37 5.16
CA LEU A 132 11.67 2.17 4.04
C LEU A 132 12.98 2.89 4.37
N ALA A 133 13.11 3.44 5.59
CA ALA A 133 14.32 4.12 6.04
C ALA A 133 15.54 3.16 6.15
N GLN A 134 15.31 1.87 6.35
CA GLN A 134 16.37 0.85 6.39
C GLN A 134 16.84 0.40 4.99
N LEU A 135 16.16 0.80 3.93
CA LEU A 135 16.62 0.52 2.58
C LEU A 135 17.82 1.40 2.22
N PRO A 136 18.81 0.89 1.47
CA PRO A 136 19.79 1.72 0.79
C PRO A 136 19.10 2.80 -0.06
N ASP A 137 19.72 3.98 -0.16
CA ASP A 137 19.12 5.15 -0.81
C ASP A 137 18.65 4.87 -2.24
N GLU A 138 19.44 4.15 -3.03
CA GLU A 138 19.07 3.82 -4.41
C GLU A 138 17.88 2.85 -4.50
N GLN A 139 17.73 1.96 -3.52
CA GLN A 139 16.60 1.03 -3.45
C GLN A 139 15.34 1.76 -3.00
N ARG A 140 15.46 2.65 -2.01
CA ARG A 140 14.37 3.50 -1.54
C ARG A 140 13.88 4.42 -2.65
N GLN A 141 14.79 5.09 -3.36
CA GLN A 141 14.50 5.94 -4.52
C GLN A 141 13.75 5.17 -5.61
N ALA A 142 14.19 3.95 -5.94
CA ALA A 142 13.50 3.12 -6.93
C ALA A 142 12.06 2.79 -6.52
N VAL A 143 11.82 2.48 -5.23
CA VAL A 143 10.45 2.25 -4.69
C VAL A 143 9.62 3.53 -4.77
N GLU A 144 10.16 4.67 -4.37
CA GLU A 144 9.44 5.94 -4.40
C GLU A 144 9.04 6.34 -5.82
N LEU A 145 9.95 6.22 -6.78
CA LEU A 145 9.67 6.50 -8.18
C LEU A 145 8.64 5.55 -8.77
N ALA A 146 8.71 4.25 -8.45
CA ALA A 146 7.76 3.26 -8.93
C ALA A 146 6.39 3.43 -8.28
N TYR A 147 6.34 3.54 -6.96
CA TYR A 147 5.09 3.50 -6.20
C TYR A 147 4.35 4.84 -6.21
N PHE A 148 5.01 5.94 -5.87
CA PHE A 148 4.38 7.26 -5.83
C PHE A 148 4.59 8.04 -7.14
N GLY A 149 5.72 7.86 -7.81
CA GLY A 149 6.01 8.48 -9.09
C GLY A 149 5.29 7.83 -10.27
N GLY A 150 4.78 6.61 -10.14
CA GLY A 150 4.16 5.86 -11.23
C GLY A 150 5.11 5.61 -12.40
N ARG A 151 6.43 5.58 -12.13
CA ARG A 151 7.45 5.43 -13.18
C ARG A 151 7.67 3.98 -13.56
N THR A 152 7.84 3.74 -14.85
CA THR A 152 8.24 2.44 -15.39
C THR A 152 9.71 2.15 -15.06
N TYR A 153 10.16 0.88 -15.15
CA TYR A 153 11.57 0.53 -14.95
C TYR A 153 12.50 1.29 -15.89
N ARG A 154 12.06 1.54 -17.13
CA ARG A 154 12.82 2.32 -18.12
C ARG A 154 12.91 3.78 -17.71
N GLU A 155 11.82 4.40 -17.30
CA GLU A 155 11.85 5.77 -16.79
C GLU A 155 12.71 5.89 -15.53
N ILE A 156 12.64 4.91 -14.61
CA ILE A 156 13.51 4.87 -13.42
C ILE A 156 14.97 4.78 -13.84
N ALA A 157 15.31 3.93 -14.82
CA ALA A 157 16.66 3.80 -15.36
C ALA A 157 17.17 5.13 -15.91
N VAL A 158 16.37 5.84 -16.72
CA VAL A 158 16.70 7.15 -17.27
C VAL A 158 16.86 8.19 -16.16
N LEU A 159 15.90 8.27 -15.24
CA LEU A 159 15.90 9.27 -14.15
C LEU A 159 17.05 9.09 -13.15
N THR A 160 17.50 7.85 -12.96
CA THR A 160 18.58 7.52 -12.01
C THR A 160 19.93 7.31 -12.70
N GLY A 161 20.00 7.42 -14.03
CA GLY A 161 21.25 7.28 -14.80
C GLY A 161 21.85 5.87 -14.77
N VAL A 162 21.02 4.80 -14.59
CA VAL A 162 21.51 3.42 -14.50
C VAL A 162 20.92 2.54 -15.61
N PRO A 163 21.58 1.41 -15.96
CA PRO A 163 21.01 0.46 -16.90
C PRO A 163 19.64 -0.08 -16.45
N HIS A 164 18.75 -0.38 -17.39
CA HIS A 164 17.41 -0.93 -17.12
C HIS A 164 17.40 -2.15 -16.18
N GLY A 165 18.33 -3.10 -16.41
CA GLY A 165 18.48 -4.27 -15.54
C GLY A 165 18.86 -3.91 -14.09
N THR A 166 19.62 -2.83 -13.89
CA THR A 166 20.00 -2.32 -12.56
C THR A 166 18.78 -1.70 -11.87
N ALA A 167 17.99 -0.88 -12.57
CA ALA A 167 16.77 -0.29 -12.01
C ALA A 167 15.78 -1.37 -11.58
N ASN A 168 15.54 -2.39 -12.41
CA ASN A 168 14.71 -3.55 -12.09
C ASN A 168 15.28 -4.33 -10.87
N GLY A 169 16.59 -4.59 -10.85
CA GLY A 169 17.26 -5.26 -9.73
C GLY A 169 17.10 -4.49 -8.41
N ARG A 170 17.30 -3.17 -8.42
CA ARG A 170 17.12 -2.30 -7.25
C ARG A 170 15.70 -2.42 -6.69
N LEU A 171 14.69 -2.32 -7.54
CA LEU A 171 13.29 -2.42 -7.10
C LEU A 171 12.95 -3.81 -6.58
N ARG A 172 13.38 -4.88 -7.26
CA ARG A 172 13.16 -6.27 -6.81
C ARG A 172 13.78 -6.53 -5.44
N LEU A 173 15.04 -6.10 -5.24
CA LEU A 173 15.73 -6.26 -3.96
C LEU A 173 15.11 -5.42 -2.85
N ALA A 174 14.68 -4.18 -3.16
CA ALA A 174 13.97 -3.33 -2.21
C ALA A 174 12.68 -3.99 -1.73
N LEU A 175 11.84 -4.50 -2.64
CA LEU A 175 10.59 -5.17 -2.29
C LEU A 175 10.81 -6.45 -1.49
N ALA A 176 11.87 -7.22 -1.79
CA ALA A 176 12.25 -8.39 -1.00
C ALA A 176 12.62 -7.99 0.44
N LYS A 177 13.52 -7.02 0.62
CA LYS A 177 13.92 -6.52 1.95
C LYS A 177 12.75 -5.95 2.74
N LEU A 178 11.87 -5.15 2.09
CA LEU A 178 10.69 -4.62 2.76
C LEU A 178 9.77 -5.73 3.24
N ARG A 179 9.56 -6.77 2.45
CA ARG A 179 8.78 -7.94 2.85
C ARG A 179 9.42 -8.65 4.05
N ASP A 180 10.72 -8.88 4.01
CA ASP A 180 11.43 -9.57 5.06
C ASP A 180 11.44 -8.74 6.36
N ASN A 181 11.73 -7.45 6.31
CA ASN A 181 11.70 -6.53 7.45
C ASN A 181 10.31 -6.44 8.08
N LEU A 182 9.26 -6.40 7.26
CA LEU A 182 7.89 -6.35 7.75
C LEU A 182 7.42 -7.71 8.30
N SER A 183 7.87 -8.83 7.75
CA SER A 183 7.54 -10.16 8.24
C SER A 183 8.23 -10.49 9.57
N LEU A 184 9.46 -10.04 9.76
CA LEU A 184 10.21 -10.23 11.02
C LEU A 184 9.60 -9.46 12.19
N THR A 185 8.88 -8.36 11.93
CA THR A 185 8.20 -7.60 12.98
C THR A 185 6.94 -8.34 13.50
N ASP A 186 6.39 -9.29 12.74
CA ASP A 186 5.29 -10.17 13.21
C ASP A 186 5.75 -11.23 14.23
N ALA A 187 7.03 -11.59 14.19
CA ALA A 187 7.67 -12.40 15.21
C ALA A 187 8.09 -11.48 16.38
N ALA A 188 7.13 -10.88 17.09
CA ALA A 188 7.41 -10.20 18.34
C ALA A 188 8.12 -11.19 19.26
N PRO A 189 9.22 -10.79 19.95
CA PRO A 189 9.88 -11.67 20.87
C PRO A 189 8.87 -12.11 21.93
N LEU A 190 8.67 -13.41 22.03
CA LEU A 190 8.05 -14.00 23.21
C LEU A 190 8.81 -13.41 24.39
N SER A 191 8.16 -12.53 25.17
CA SER A 191 8.70 -11.99 26.40
C SER A 191 9.07 -13.17 27.29
N VAL A 192 10.35 -13.49 27.29
CA VAL A 192 10.94 -14.35 28.33
C VAL A 192 10.80 -13.56 29.62
N GLN A 193 9.76 -13.87 30.38
CA GLN A 193 9.70 -13.44 31.77
C GLN A 193 10.93 -14.01 32.48
N PRO A 194 11.74 -13.19 33.14
CA PRO A 194 12.80 -13.74 33.99
C PRO A 194 12.10 -14.51 35.11
N ASP A 195 12.42 -15.80 35.16
CA ASP A 195 12.02 -16.70 36.22
C ASP A 195 12.37 -16.07 37.56
N ARG A 196 11.37 -15.77 38.37
CA ARG A 196 11.54 -15.37 39.78
C ARG A 196 12.05 -16.59 40.50
N MET A 197 13.35 -16.74 40.56
CA MET A 197 13.97 -17.62 41.55
C MET A 197 13.55 -17.13 42.93
N SER A 198 12.63 -17.85 43.51
CA SER A 198 12.30 -17.81 44.94
C SER A 198 13.56 -18.09 45.75
N VAL A 199 14.09 -17.08 46.37
CA VAL A 199 15.04 -17.28 47.46
C VAL A 199 14.19 -17.44 48.72
N GLU A 200 13.78 -18.67 49.00
CA GLU A 200 13.24 -19.06 50.28
C GLU A 200 14.32 -19.81 51.06
N GLY A 201 14.74 -19.22 52.13
CA GLY A 201 15.04 -19.92 53.36
C GLY A 201 16.37 -20.66 53.42
N MET A 202 17.33 -20.04 54.06
CA MET A 202 18.13 -20.81 55.05
C MET A 202 18.57 -19.89 56.19
N ASP A 203 17.71 -19.88 57.19
CA ASP A 203 18.05 -19.53 58.55
C ASP A 203 18.46 -20.83 59.29
N ARG A 204 19.73 -20.94 59.70
CA ARG A 204 20.24 -21.59 60.94
C ARG A 204 21.76 -21.52 60.98
#